data_599e1f7ee6b75ef3520e9b3533e7ed58
#
_entry.id   599e1f7ee6b75ef3520e9b3533e7ed58
#
_cell.length_a   1.000
_cell.length_b   1.000
_cell.length_c   1.000
_cell.angle_alpha   90.00
_cell.angle_beta   90.00
_cell.angle_gamma   90.00
#
_symmetry.space_group_name_H-M   'P 1'
#
loop_
_entity.id
_entity.type
_entity.pdbx_description
1 polymer ?
#
loop_
_entity_poly.entity_id
_entity_poly.type
_entity_poly.pdbx_seq_one_letter_code
_entity_poly.pdbx_strand_id
1 'polypeptide(L)'
;MTGERSIFWQPWQGQGMEHLRLTYHEDHVVARGDVQGIAALAPFRLRYKIKCDLGWRTRKLDIELYELHGCRELHVKADGQGNWREEELGPLSELAGCLDVDISATPFTNTLALRRLNLQPGENAALNIAYLKVPELTFHPASQRYSCNWRAPTGAIVTYEDCSAASRPTWRSMPTGW
;
A
#
# COMPACT_ATOMS: atom_id res chain seq x y z
N MET A 1 -22.87 -2.24 3.23
CA MET A 1 -23.03 -2.14 1.76
C MET A 1 -21.93 -2.95 1.13
N THR A 2 -22.28 -3.99 0.39
CA THR A 2 -21.33 -4.75 -0.42
C THR A 2 -21.18 -4.06 -1.77
N GLY A 3 -19.99 -3.92 -2.28
CA GLY A 3 -19.72 -3.27 -3.58
C GLY A 3 -18.37 -3.66 -4.13
N GLU A 4 -18.19 -3.52 -5.43
CA GLU A 4 -16.92 -3.76 -6.11
C GLU A 4 -16.54 -2.54 -6.95
N ARG A 5 -15.24 -2.25 -7.02
CA ARG A 5 -14.66 -1.24 -7.91
C ARG A 5 -13.46 -1.83 -8.63
N SER A 6 -13.34 -1.50 -9.90
CA SER A 6 -12.21 -1.88 -10.75
C SER A 6 -11.48 -0.63 -11.22
N ILE A 7 -10.17 -0.61 -11.08
CA ILE A 7 -9.34 0.57 -11.32
C ILE A 7 -8.11 0.14 -12.10
N PHE A 8 -7.71 0.99 -13.06
CA PHE A 8 -6.49 0.81 -13.82
C PHE A 8 -5.55 1.98 -13.58
N TRP A 9 -4.29 1.66 -13.27
CA TRP A 9 -3.23 2.63 -13.10
C TRP A 9 -2.14 2.43 -14.14
N GLN A 10 -1.51 3.53 -14.49
CA GLN A 10 -0.24 3.54 -15.21
C GLN A 10 0.77 4.34 -14.39
N PRO A 11 2.04 3.92 -14.31
CA PRO A 11 3.05 4.71 -13.64
C PRO A 11 3.26 6.03 -14.37
N TRP A 12 3.52 7.10 -13.63
CA TRP A 12 3.84 8.40 -14.22
C TRP A 12 5.14 8.37 -15.04
N GLN A 13 6.08 7.51 -14.65
CA GLN A 13 7.35 7.28 -15.34
C GLN A 13 7.60 5.78 -15.43
N GLY A 14 8.25 5.35 -16.52
CA GLY A 14 8.54 3.93 -16.76
C GLY A 14 7.41 3.22 -17.50
N GLN A 15 7.54 1.89 -17.60
CA GLN A 15 6.59 1.01 -18.28
C GLN A 15 5.90 0.12 -17.25
N GLY A 16 4.60 -0.02 -17.39
CA GLY A 16 3.83 -0.89 -16.54
C GLY A 16 2.36 -0.53 -16.51
N MET A 17 1.62 -1.34 -15.80
CA MET A 17 0.20 -1.12 -15.51
C MET A 17 -0.21 -1.88 -14.26
N GLU A 18 -1.26 -1.41 -13.63
CA GLU A 18 -1.92 -2.12 -12.54
C GLU A 18 -3.42 -2.21 -12.81
N HIS A 19 -3.99 -3.40 -12.61
CA HIS A 19 -5.41 -3.60 -12.46
C HIS A 19 -5.73 -3.90 -11.00
N LEU A 20 -6.39 -2.99 -10.34
CA LEU A 20 -6.86 -3.13 -8.95
C LEU A 20 -8.35 -3.44 -8.94
N ARG A 21 -8.74 -4.45 -8.16
CA ARG A 21 -10.13 -4.73 -7.78
C ARG A 21 -10.28 -4.56 -6.28
N LEU A 22 -11.20 -3.67 -5.89
CA LEU A 22 -11.52 -3.38 -4.50
C LEU A 22 -12.93 -3.88 -4.19
N THR A 23 -13.04 -4.79 -3.23
CA THR A 23 -14.31 -5.40 -2.82
C THR A 23 -14.62 -5.03 -1.38
N TYR A 24 -15.81 -4.47 -1.16
CA TYR A 24 -16.32 -4.13 0.16
C TYR A 24 -17.23 -5.25 0.67
N HIS A 25 -16.90 -5.80 1.83
CA HIS A 25 -17.71 -6.76 2.56
C HIS A 25 -18.32 -6.08 3.81
N GLU A 26 -19.21 -6.80 4.51
CA GLU A 26 -19.88 -6.26 5.71
C GLU A 26 -18.91 -5.99 6.86
N ASP A 27 -17.86 -6.80 7.00
CA ASP A 27 -16.91 -6.79 8.12
C ASP A 27 -15.47 -6.44 7.70
N HIS A 28 -15.18 -6.33 6.40
CA HIS A 28 -13.82 -6.07 5.91
C HIS A 28 -13.79 -5.55 4.47
N VAL A 29 -12.62 -5.09 4.05
CA VAL A 29 -12.33 -4.69 2.66
C VAL A 29 -11.23 -5.57 2.11
N VAL A 30 -11.35 -5.97 0.84
CA VAL A 30 -10.32 -6.74 0.12
C VAL A 30 -9.88 -6.01 -1.13
N ALA A 31 -8.59 -5.73 -1.23
CA ALA A 31 -7.95 -5.23 -2.44
C ALA A 31 -7.17 -6.37 -3.12
N ARG A 32 -7.35 -6.53 -4.43
CA ARG A 32 -6.56 -7.44 -5.27
C ARG A 32 -5.96 -6.65 -6.41
N GLY A 33 -4.63 -6.59 -6.47
CA GLY A 33 -3.91 -5.94 -7.56
C GLY A 33 -3.15 -6.94 -8.41
N ASP A 34 -3.07 -6.65 -9.69
CA ASP A 34 -2.23 -7.34 -10.67
C ASP A 34 -1.38 -6.25 -11.34
N VAL A 35 -0.11 -6.19 -10.95
CA VAL A 35 0.86 -5.18 -11.40
C VAL A 35 1.82 -5.83 -12.38
N GLN A 36 2.04 -5.19 -13.51
CA GLN A 36 3.10 -5.55 -14.46
C GLN A 36 4.05 -4.37 -14.61
N GLY A 37 5.34 -4.63 -14.55
CA GLY A 37 6.33 -3.57 -14.60
C GLY A 37 7.72 -4.06 -14.96
N ILE A 38 8.66 -3.13 -14.99
CA ILE A 38 10.09 -3.38 -15.21
C ILE A 38 10.85 -2.82 -14.01
N ALA A 39 11.65 -3.64 -13.36
CA ALA A 39 12.56 -3.25 -12.30
C ALA A 39 13.98 -3.67 -12.65
N ALA A 40 14.96 -2.77 -12.55
CA ALA A 40 16.35 -3.02 -12.91
C ALA A 40 16.54 -3.71 -14.28
N LEU A 41 15.76 -3.26 -15.29
CA LEU A 41 15.71 -3.77 -16.65
C LEU A 41 15.09 -5.18 -16.81
N ALA A 42 14.57 -5.78 -15.76
CA ALA A 42 13.89 -7.06 -15.78
C ALA A 42 12.37 -6.91 -15.63
N PRO A 43 11.55 -7.59 -16.44
CA PRO A 43 10.10 -7.58 -16.28
C PRO A 43 9.71 -8.39 -15.04
N PHE A 44 8.68 -7.92 -14.35
CA PHE A 44 8.04 -8.64 -13.26
C PHE A 44 6.51 -8.53 -13.37
N ARG A 45 5.82 -9.49 -12.74
CA ARG A 45 4.40 -9.42 -12.47
C ARG A 45 4.19 -9.67 -10.98
N LEU A 46 3.53 -8.74 -10.32
CA LEU A 46 3.17 -8.84 -8.91
C LEU A 46 1.66 -8.99 -8.80
N ARG A 47 1.21 -10.04 -8.13
CA ARG A 47 -0.15 -10.13 -7.63
C ARG A 47 -0.14 -9.91 -6.14
N TYR A 48 -1.03 -9.08 -5.67
CA TYR A 48 -1.22 -8.89 -4.24
C TYR A 48 -2.68 -9.01 -3.85
N LYS A 49 -2.91 -9.47 -2.62
CA LYS A 49 -4.20 -9.43 -1.96
C LYS A 49 -4.02 -8.88 -0.56
N ILE A 50 -4.67 -7.74 -0.31
CA ILE A 50 -4.68 -7.10 0.99
C ILE A 50 -6.09 -7.24 1.57
N LYS A 51 -6.20 -7.76 2.80
CA LYS A 51 -7.42 -7.69 3.60
C LYS A 51 -7.24 -6.64 4.69
N CYS A 52 -8.18 -5.69 4.76
CA CYS A 52 -8.26 -4.68 5.81
C CYS A 52 -9.52 -4.85 6.64
N ASP A 53 -9.50 -4.42 7.89
CA ASP A 53 -10.72 -4.21 8.67
C ASP A 53 -11.50 -2.97 8.15
N LEU A 54 -12.67 -2.69 8.72
CA LEU A 54 -13.48 -1.53 8.34
C LEU A 54 -12.81 -0.20 8.69
N GLY A 55 -11.83 -0.19 9.59
CA GLY A 55 -10.96 0.95 9.89
C GLY A 55 -9.76 1.08 8.96
N TRP A 56 -9.71 0.30 7.87
CA TRP A 56 -8.64 0.27 6.87
C TRP A 56 -7.27 -0.18 7.38
N ARG A 57 -7.17 -0.76 8.59
CA ARG A 57 -5.92 -1.36 9.07
C ARG A 57 -5.67 -2.66 8.35
N THR A 58 -4.44 -2.87 7.92
CA THR A 58 -4.03 -4.12 7.30
C THR A 58 -4.16 -5.29 8.27
N ARG A 59 -4.79 -6.39 7.81
CA ARG A 59 -4.99 -7.62 8.59
C ARG A 59 -4.32 -8.83 7.94
N LYS A 60 -4.22 -8.84 6.62
CA LYS A 60 -3.53 -9.89 5.86
C LYS A 60 -2.99 -9.31 4.56
N LEU A 61 -1.80 -9.78 4.18
CA LEU A 61 -1.16 -9.52 2.89
C LEU A 61 -0.72 -10.85 2.30
N ASP A 62 -1.17 -11.16 1.09
CA ASP A 62 -0.67 -12.25 0.27
C ASP A 62 -0.04 -11.65 -0.98
N ILE A 63 1.17 -12.09 -1.33
CA ILE A 63 1.96 -11.65 -2.49
C ILE A 63 2.36 -12.87 -3.31
N GLU A 64 2.25 -12.75 -4.62
CA GLU A 64 2.85 -13.64 -5.61
C GLU A 64 3.67 -12.76 -6.56
N LEU A 65 4.99 -12.96 -6.61
CA LEU A 65 5.90 -12.26 -7.50
C LEU A 65 6.45 -13.21 -8.55
N TYR A 66 6.11 -12.95 -9.80
CA TYR A 66 6.59 -13.69 -10.97
C TYR A 66 7.73 -12.93 -11.63
N GLU A 67 8.87 -13.59 -11.79
CA GLU A 67 10.07 -13.09 -12.45
C GLU A 67 10.56 -14.11 -13.49
N LEU A 68 11.60 -13.77 -14.23
CA LEU A 68 12.13 -14.63 -15.30
C LEU A 68 12.50 -16.05 -14.82
N HIS A 69 12.92 -16.19 -13.57
CA HIS A 69 13.42 -17.43 -13.00
C HIS A 69 12.46 -18.14 -12.04
N GLY A 70 11.21 -17.70 -11.95
CA GLY A 70 10.21 -18.37 -11.12
C GLY A 70 9.22 -17.44 -10.43
N CYS A 71 8.52 -18.01 -9.45
CA CYS A 71 7.57 -17.30 -8.61
C CYS A 71 8.05 -17.35 -7.15
N ARG A 72 7.93 -16.23 -6.45
CA ARG A 72 8.12 -16.12 -5.01
C ARG A 72 6.81 -15.69 -4.36
N GLU A 73 6.51 -16.27 -3.21
CA GLU A 73 5.31 -15.99 -2.44
C GLU A 73 5.68 -15.40 -1.08
N LEU A 74 4.77 -14.60 -0.52
CA LEU A 74 4.91 -14.00 0.79
C LEU A 74 3.53 -13.87 1.44
N HIS A 75 3.37 -14.42 2.64
CA HIS A 75 2.11 -14.42 3.37
C HIS A 75 2.30 -13.82 4.76
N VAL A 76 1.66 -12.67 4.99
CA VAL A 76 1.82 -11.91 6.24
C VAL A 76 0.46 -11.63 6.87
N LYS A 77 0.39 -11.78 8.18
CA LYS A 77 -0.76 -11.41 9.01
C LYS A 77 -0.40 -10.25 9.93
N ALA A 78 -1.37 -9.36 10.16
CA ALA A 78 -1.28 -8.28 11.13
C ALA A 78 -2.50 -8.30 12.05
N ASP A 79 -2.30 -7.93 13.33
CA ASP A 79 -3.39 -7.87 14.31
C ASP A 79 -4.16 -6.55 14.27
N GLY A 80 -3.70 -5.56 13.46
CA GLY A 80 -4.24 -4.21 13.40
C GLY A 80 -3.86 -3.33 14.60
N GLN A 81 -2.94 -3.80 15.45
CA GLN A 81 -2.37 -3.08 16.60
C GLN A 81 -0.86 -2.84 16.44
N GLY A 82 -0.30 -3.22 15.27
CA GLY A 82 1.10 -3.02 14.94
C GLY A 82 1.99 -4.25 15.13
N ASN A 83 1.40 -5.43 15.36
CA ASN A 83 2.16 -6.68 15.37
C ASN A 83 1.96 -7.40 14.04
N TRP A 84 3.09 -7.80 13.44
CA TRP A 84 3.17 -8.44 12.14
C TRP A 84 3.83 -9.80 12.26
N ARG A 85 3.34 -10.75 11.46
CA ARG A 85 3.87 -12.12 11.42
C ARG A 85 3.85 -12.65 9.98
N GLU A 86 4.97 -13.07 9.50
CA GLU A 86 5.12 -13.82 8.26
C GLU A 86 4.91 -15.32 8.56
N GLU A 87 4.29 -16.07 7.65
CA GLU A 87 3.87 -17.46 7.93
C GLU A 87 5.05 -18.40 8.13
N GLU A 88 6.13 -18.23 7.39
CA GLU A 88 7.33 -19.09 7.46
C GLU A 88 8.37 -18.56 8.48
N LEU A 89 8.65 -17.26 8.47
CA LEU A 89 9.71 -16.65 9.28
C LEU A 89 9.27 -16.31 10.72
N GLY A 90 7.97 -16.22 10.97
CA GLY A 90 7.43 -15.87 12.27
C GLY A 90 7.24 -14.37 12.49
N PRO A 91 7.38 -13.85 13.73
CA PRO A 91 7.13 -12.45 14.04
C PRO A 91 8.13 -11.52 13.33
N LEU A 92 7.61 -10.44 12.74
CA LEU A 92 8.38 -9.36 12.12
C LEU A 92 8.50 -8.20 13.12
N SER A 93 9.38 -8.35 14.11
CA SER A 93 9.51 -7.40 15.23
C SER A 93 9.95 -6.01 14.80
N GLU A 94 10.67 -5.90 13.69
CA GLU A 94 11.10 -4.62 13.10
C GLU A 94 9.91 -3.77 12.61
N LEU A 95 8.76 -4.39 12.35
CA LEU A 95 7.53 -3.70 11.92
C LEU A 95 6.62 -3.32 13.10
N ALA A 96 7.10 -3.45 14.34
CA ALA A 96 6.30 -3.14 15.52
C ALA A 96 5.77 -1.70 15.47
N GLY A 97 4.46 -1.54 15.68
CA GLY A 97 3.76 -0.25 15.64
C GLY A 97 3.33 0.24 14.26
N CYS A 98 3.73 -0.42 13.16
CA CYS A 98 3.21 -0.13 11.83
C CYS A 98 1.76 -0.66 11.70
N LEU A 99 0.82 0.19 11.29
CA LEU A 99 -0.60 -0.20 11.13
C LEU A 99 -0.98 -0.46 9.68
N ASP A 100 -0.26 0.10 8.75
CA ASP A 100 -0.50 0.05 7.32
C ASP A 100 0.67 -0.59 6.59
N VAL A 101 0.40 -1.26 5.47
CA VAL A 101 1.42 -1.70 4.52
C VAL A 101 1.54 -0.70 3.39
N ASP A 102 2.77 -0.49 2.90
CA ASP A 102 3.03 0.22 1.64
C ASP A 102 3.88 -0.67 0.73
N ILE A 103 3.36 -0.99 -0.46
CA ILE A 103 4.05 -1.81 -1.46
C ILE A 103 4.63 -0.88 -2.51
N SER A 104 5.95 -0.89 -2.70
CA SER A 104 6.66 0.03 -3.60
C SER A 104 6.17 0.01 -5.06
N ALA A 105 5.54 -1.09 -5.48
CA ALA A 105 5.08 -1.31 -6.85
C ALA A 105 3.66 -0.80 -7.15
N THR A 106 2.92 -0.28 -6.15
CA THR A 106 1.55 0.19 -6.35
C THR A 106 1.27 1.49 -5.60
N PRO A 107 0.57 2.46 -6.21
CA PRO A 107 0.11 3.66 -5.50
C PRO A 107 -1.10 3.39 -4.58
N PHE A 108 -1.78 2.25 -4.74
CA PHE A 108 -3.00 1.94 -3.99
C PHE A 108 -2.75 1.88 -2.49
N THR A 109 -1.61 1.36 -2.04
CA THR A 109 -1.35 1.15 -0.61
C THR A 109 -1.33 2.43 0.20
N ASN A 110 -1.01 3.58 -0.40
CA ASN A 110 -1.18 4.89 0.25
C ASN A 110 -2.65 5.18 0.61
N THR A 111 -3.60 4.60 -0.12
CA THR A 111 -5.04 4.76 0.15
C THR A 111 -5.42 4.18 1.51
N LEU A 112 -4.73 3.15 1.99
CA LEU A 112 -5.00 2.52 3.29
C LEU A 112 -4.82 3.54 4.42
N ALA A 113 -3.65 4.17 4.48
CA ALA A 113 -3.34 5.23 5.46
C ALA A 113 -4.30 6.42 5.31
N LEU A 114 -4.55 6.89 4.09
CA LEU A 114 -5.43 8.03 3.82
C LEU A 114 -6.88 7.79 4.28
N ARG A 115 -7.40 6.58 4.05
CA ARG A 115 -8.75 6.20 4.49
C ARG A 115 -8.84 6.11 6.00
N ARG A 116 -7.84 5.53 6.65
CA ARG A 116 -7.77 5.39 8.10
C ARG A 116 -7.64 6.72 8.80
N LEU A 117 -6.77 7.61 8.31
CA LEU A 117 -6.52 8.93 8.90
C LEU A 117 -7.68 9.90 8.72
N ASN A 118 -8.38 9.83 7.58
CA ASN A 118 -9.52 10.68 7.24
C ASN A 118 -9.24 12.19 7.42
N LEU A 119 -8.03 12.65 7.08
CA LEU A 119 -7.56 14.02 7.29
C LEU A 119 -8.49 15.07 6.67
N GLN A 120 -8.70 16.17 7.38
CA GLN A 120 -9.39 17.34 6.88
C GLN A 120 -8.39 18.33 6.25
N PRO A 121 -8.84 19.29 5.40
CA PRO A 121 -7.98 20.30 4.83
C PRO A 121 -7.18 21.05 5.90
N GLY A 122 -5.84 21.13 5.70
CA GLY A 122 -4.90 21.71 6.66
C GLY A 122 -4.35 20.74 7.71
N GLU A 123 -4.92 19.54 7.84
CA GLU A 123 -4.39 18.53 8.74
C GLU A 123 -3.26 17.72 8.11
N ASN A 124 -2.35 17.23 8.96
CA ASN A 124 -1.28 16.30 8.57
C ASN A 124 -1.06 15.25 9.66
N ALA A 125 -0.48 14.12 9.27
CA ALA A 125 -0.08 13.05 10.18
C ALA A 125 1.19 12.36 9.68
N ALA A 126 2.08 12.03 10.62
CA ALA A 126 3.22 11.16 10.37
C ALA A 126 2.93 9.76 10.89
N LEU A 127 3.33 8.74 10.13
CA LEU A 127 3.06 7.33 10.40
C LEU A 127 4.31 6.49 10.21
N ASN A 128 4.41 5.42 10.98
CA ASN A 128 5.30 4.31 10.67
C ASN A 128 4.52 3.27 9.86
N ILE A 129 5.06 2.92 8.71
CA ILE A 129 4.47 2.06 7.70
C ILE A 129 5.34 0.82 7.51
N ALA A 130 4.72 -0.35 7.36
CA ALA A 130 5.41 -1.56 6.93
C ALA A 130 5.65 -1.47 5.41
N TYR A 131 6.83 -0.96 5.02
CA TYR A 131 7.18 -0.80 3.61
C TYR A 131 7.72 -2.10 3.03
N LEU A 132 7.05 -2.61 1.99
CA LEU A 132 7.46 -3.79 1.22
C LEU A 132 8.15 -3.37 -0.07
N LYS A 133 9.45 -3.62 -0.17
CA LYS A 133 10.22 -3.34 -1.38
C LYS A 133 10.04 -4.46 -2.41
N VAL A 134 9.69 -4.10 -3.62
CA VAL A 134 9.53 -4.99 -4.80
C VAL A 134 10.59 -4.61 -5.82
N PRO A 135 11.32 -5.57 -6.41
CA PRO A 135 11.05 -7.01 -6.40
C PRO A 135 11.72 -7.81 -5.26
N GLU A 136 12.46 -7.19 -4.36
CA GLU A 136 13.25 -7.88 -3.33
C GLU A 136 12.38 -8.68 -2.35
N LEU A 137 11.11 -8.30 -2.13
CA LEU A 137 10.16 -8.80 -1.13
C LEU A 137 10.73 -8.68 0.30
N THR A 138 11.36 -7.57 0.60
CA THR A 138 11.90 -7.26 1.93
C THR A 138 11.09 -6.18 2.61
N PHE A 139 10.75 -6.42 3.89
CA PHE A 139 10.10 -5.42 4.72
C PHE A 139 11.11 -4.53 5.46
N HIS A 140 10.75 -3.27 5.64
CA HIS A 140 11.38 -2.39 6.62
C HIS A 140 10.37 -1.33 7.09
N PRO A 141 10.52 -0.80 8.31
CA PRO A 141 9.73 0.32 8.77
C PRO A 141 10.13 1.58 7.98
N ALA A 142 9.15 2.33 7.50
CA ALA A 142 9.35 3.61 6.86
C ALA A 142 8.50 4.67 7.54
N SER A 143 9.04 5.88 7.73
CA SER A 143 8.29 7.01 8.23
C SER A 143 7.73 7.83 7.07
N GLN A 144 6.42 8.00 7.03
CA GLN A 144 5.73 8.72 5.97
C GLN A 144 4.84 9.80 6.58
N ARG A 145 4.73 10.95 5.89
CA ARG A 145 3.81 12.03 6.27
C ARG A 145 2.79 12.27 5.17
N TYR A 146 1.55 12.43 5.59
CA TYR A 146 0.44 12.80 4.73
C TYR A 146 -0.13 14.13 5.18
N SER A 147 -0.36 15.06 4.24
CA SER A 147 -0.95 16.38 4.48
C SER A 147 -2.14 16.59 3.54
N CYS A 148 -3.33 16.86 4.07
CA CYS A 148 -4.52 17.13 3.27
C CYS A 148 -4.56 18.60 2.88
N ASN A 149 -4.38 18.87 1.58
CA ASN A 149 -4.40 20.24 1.06
C ASN A 149 -5.81 20.69 0.66
N TRP A 150 -6.64 19.75 0.22
CA TRP A 150 -8.00 20.02 -0.22
C TRP A 150 -8.85 18.75 -0.13
N ARG A 151 -10.16 18.90 0.14
CA ARG A 151 -11.11 17.80 0.21
C ARG A 151 -12.50 18.22 -0.27
N ALA A 152 -13.15 17.33 -1.01
CA ALA A 152 -14.55 17.41 -1.43
C ALA A 152 -15.20 16.03 -1.37
N PRO A 153 -16.53 15.90 -1.51
CA PRO A 153 -17.19 14.60 -1.58
C PRO A 153 -16.67 13.69 -2.70
N THR A 154 -16.12 14.28 -3.78
CA THR A 154 -15.61 13.58 -4.96
C THR A 154 -14.12 13.23 -4.87
N GLY A 155 -13.39 13.69 -3.85
CA GLY A 155 -11.97 13.40 -3.71
C GLY A 155 -11.22 14.33 -2.77
N ALA A 156 -9.90 14.09 -2.65
CA ALA A 156 -9.00 14.95 -1.90
C ALA A 156 -7.66 15.10 -2.64
N ILE A 157 -6.97 16.21 -2.38
CA ILE A 157 -5.58 16.42 -2.77
C ILE A 157 -4.74 16.27 -1.53
N VAL A 158 -3.86 15.27 -1.52
CA VAL A 158 -2.98 14.96 -0.41
C VAL A 158 -1.54 15.01 -0.87
N THR A 159 -0.70 15.64 -0.06
CA THR A 159 0.75 15.59 -0.22
C THR A 159 1.29 14.41 0.59
N TYR A 160 2.16 13.64 -0.03
CA TYR A 160 2.90 12.55 0.56
C TYR A 160 4.39 12.91 0.64
N GLU A 161 5.01 12.62 1.79
CA GLU A 161 6.44 12.77 2.04
C GLU A 161 6.99 11.48 2.64
N ASP A 162 8.04 10.94 2.03
CA ASP A 162 8.87 9.91 2.66
C ASP A 162 9.86 10.60 3.61
N CYS A 163 9.71 10.36 4.92
CA CYS A 163 10.54 10.95 5.96
C CYS A 163 11.70 10.03 6.38
N SER A 164 11.79 8.80 5.85
CA SER A 164 12.78 7.79 6.26
C SER A 164 14.12 7.94 5.56
N ALA A 165 14.20 8.71 4.48
CA ALA A 165 15.43 8.95 3.76
C ALA A 165 15.91 10.40 3.91
N ALA A 166 17.23 10.61 3.95
CA ALA A 166 17.86 11.92 3.72
C ALA A 166 17.64 12.43 2.26
N SER A 167 16.63 11.93 1.59
CA SER A 167 16.23 12.23 0.22
C SER A 167 15.21 13.37 0.22
N ARG A 168 15.37 14.26 -0.74
CA ARG A 168 14.46 15.40 -0.97
C ARG A 168 13.00 14.93 -0.99
N PRO A 169 12.06 15.65 -0.34
CA PRO A 169 10.65 15.27 -0.32
C PRO A 169 10.14 15.07 -1.74
N THR A 170 9.67 13.88 -2.05
CA THR A 170 9.03 13.59 -3.33
C THR A 170 7.56 13.97 -3.19
N TRP A 171 7.21 15.15 -3.68
CA TRP A 171 5.84 15.65 -3.74
C TRP A 171 5.03 14.81 -4.72
N ARG A 172 4.01 14.11 -4.23
CA ARG A 172 3.02 13.46 -5.08
C ARG A 172 1.64 13.93 -4.66
N SER A 173 0.93 14.66 -5.53
CA SER A 173 -0.49 14.89 -5.36
C SER A 173 -1.23 13.61 -5.80
N MET A 174 -2.01 13.03 -4.92
CA MET A 174 -2.87 11.89 -5.24
C MET A 174 -4.32 12.36 -5.28
N PRO A 175 -4.99 12.26 -6.43
CA PRO A 175 -6.44 12.42 -6.45
C PRO A 175 -7.07 11.24 -5.71
N THR A 176 -7.69 11.47 -4.57
CA THR A 176 -8.43 10.46 -3.83
C THR A 176 -9.91 10.52 -4.21
N GLY A 177 -10.21 10.28 -5.47
CA GLY A 177 -11.58 10.15 -5.97
C GLY A 177 -12.14 8.74 -5.77
N TRP A 178 -12.29 8.30 -4.51
CA TRP A 178 -12.83 6.97 -4.18
C TRP A 178 -14.01 7.02 -3.23
#